data_c0283f23522030f7226b39c979390d49
#
_entry.id   c0283f23522030f7226b39c979390d49
#
_cell.length_a   1.000
_cell.length_b   1.000
_cell.length_c   1.000
_cell.angle_alpha   90.00
_cell.angle_beta   90.00
_cell.angle_gamma   90.00
#
_symmetry.space_group_name_H-M   'P 1'
#
loop_
_entity.id
_entity.type
_entity.pdbx_description
1 polymer ?
#
loop_
_entity_poly.entity_id
_entity_poly.type
_entity_poly.pdbx_seq_one_letter_code
_entity_poly.pdbx_strand_id
1 'polypeptide(L)'
;MANNNNYKFETLQLHVGQEQPDPASDARAVPIYATTSYVFHNSQHAADRFGLADPGNIYGRLTNSTQGVFEDRIAALEGGVAGLAVASGAAAITYTIQALAKKGEHIVAQKTIYGGSVNLLEHTLPLYGIESTLVDVHKLDEVEAAIKENTKALYIETLGNPNSDIPDIEALAEIAHKHGLPLVIDNTFGTPYLIRPIEHGADIVVHSATKFIGGHGTTLGGVIVDGGTFDWAASGRYPWISEPNPSYHGVKFTEAAGAAAFATYIRAILLRDTGATISPFAAFLLLQGTETLSLRIERHVENTKKVIEYLLNNPKVEKVNHPSLPDHPDHALYERYFPNGGASIFTFQIKGGRKEAFEFIDNLEIFSLLANVADVKSLVIHPATTTHSQMTPEELEDAGIHENTIRLSIGTEHIDDIIADLEKGFAAVK
;
A
#
# COMPACT_ATOMS: atom_id res chain seq x y z
N MET A 1 11.58 -17.43 12.40
CA MET A 1 10.98 -16.26 13.03
C MET A 1 12.08 -15.54 13.77
N ALA A 2 12.42 -14.33 13.34
CA ALA A 2 13.39 -13.51 14.04
C ALA A 2 12.92 -13.34 15.48
N ASN A 3 13.84 -13.51 16.44
CA ASN A 3 13.65 -13.01 17.79
C ASN A 3 13.31 -11.52 17.65
N ASN A 4 12.06 -11.15 17.85
CA ASN A 4 11.65 -9.76 17.97
C ASN A 4 12.27 -9.21 19.26
N ASN A 5 13.57 -8.97 19.21
CA ASN A 5 14.21 -8.08 20.14
C ASN A 5 13.44 -6.76 20.01
N ASN A 6 13.13 -6.10 21.13
CA ASN A 6 12.42 -4.81 21.22
C ASN A 6 13.12 -3.67 20.44
N TYR A 7 13.58 -3.94 19.22
CA TYR A 7 14.23 -2.96 18.37
C TYR A 7 13.22 -1.96 17.86
N LYS A 8 13.66 -0.73 17.72
CA LYS A 8 12.89 0.35 17.13
C LYS A 8 12.90 0.24 15.60
N PHE A 9 12.01 0.97 14.97
CA PHE A 9 11.79 0.94 13.52
C PHE A 9 13.07 1.05 12.71
N GLU A 10 13.93 2.01 13.05
CA GLU A 10 15.18 2.32 12.36
C GLU A 10 16.19 1.15 12.40
N THR A 11 16.14 0.34 13.47
CA THR A 11 16.95 -0.88 13.57
C THR A 11 16.31 -2.03 12.81
N LEU A 12 14.99 -2.19 12.90
CA LEU A 12 14.25 -3.22 12.17
C LEU A 12 14.42 -3.05 10.65
N GLN A 13 14.30 -1.80 10.13
CA GLN A 13 14.43 -1.54 8.70
C GLN A 13 15.80 -1.87 8.11
N LEU A 14 16.83 -1.99 8.97
CA LEU A 14 18.20 -2.31 8.56
C LEU A 14 18.56 -3.78 8.72
N HIS A 15 17.97 -4.49 9.66
CA HIS A 15 18.49 -5.76 10.12
C HIS A 15 17.58 -6.97 9.92
N VAL A 16 16.25 -6.80 9.93
CA VAL A 16 15.33 -7.95 9.81
C VAL A 16 15.52 -8.68 8.48
N GLY A 17 15.59 -10.00 8.56
CA GLY A 17 15.85 -10.89 7.44
C GLY A 17 17.33 -11.02 7.05
N GLN A 18 18.24 -10.25 7.71
CA GLN A 18 19.68 -10.35 7.51
C GLN A 18 20.47 -10.17 8.82
N GLU A 19 19.95 -10.73 9.90
CA GLU A 19 20.58 -10.69 11.23
C GLU A 19 21.94 -11.42 11.21
N GLN A 20 22.09 -12.38 10.33
CA GLN A 20 23.34 -13.10 10.08
C GLN A 20 23.83 -12.81 8.65
N PRO A 21 25.15 -12.87 8.40
CA PRO A 21 25.69 -12.79 7.05
C PRO A 21 25.18 -13.95 6.20
N ASP A 22 25.28 -13.82 4.89
CA ASP A 22 24.96 -14.92 3.96
C ASP A 22 25.78 -16.17 4.29
N PRO A 23 25.13 -17.32 4.57
CA PRO A 23 25.86 -18.51 5.05
C PRO A 23 26.77 -19.16 4.00
N ALA A 24 26.63 -18.81 2.74
CA ALA A 24 27.45 -19.36 1.66
C ALA A 24 28.69 -18.53 1.35
N SER A 25 28.66 -17.20 1.61
CA SER A 25 29.70 -16.29 1.19
C SER A 25 30.18 -15.33 2.28
N ASP A 26 29.58 -15.37 3.47
CA ASP A 26 29.79 -14.40 4.56
C ASP A 26 29.52 -12.93 4.15
N ALA A 27 28.76 -12.73 3.05
CA ALA A 27 28.44 -11.40 2.57
C ALA A 27 27.57 -10.64 3.58
N ARG A 28 27.96 -9.38 3.86
CA ARG A 28 27.21 -8.50 4.75
C ARG A 28 25.97 -7.91 4.04
N ALA A 29 26.09 -7.57 2.77
CA ALA A 29 24.95 -7.16 1.96
C ALA A 29 24.11 -8.36 1.56
N VAL A 30 22.81 -8.17 1.39
CA VAL A 30 21.92 -9.21 0.88
C VAL A 30 22.32 -9.60 -0.54
N PRO A 31 22.69 -10.85 -0.83
CA PRO A 31 23.03 -11.28 -2.20
C PRO A 31 21.80 -11.24 -3.11
N ILE A 32 22.03 -10.98 -4.41
CA ILE A 32 20.99 -11.10 -5.43
C ILE A 32 21.02 -12.53 -5.99
N TYR A 33 20.08 -13.37 -5.57
CA TYR A 33 19.97 -14.74 -6.05
C TYR A 33 19.18 -14.80 -7.36
N ALA A 34 19.87 -14.53 -8.47
CA ALA A 34 19.28 -14.55 -9.82
C ALA A 34 19.20 -16.00 -10.33
N THR A 35 18.29 -16.79 -9.79
CA THR A 35 18.05 -18.18 -10.17
C THR A 35 16.56 -18.49 -10.30
N THR A 36 16.22 -19.43 -11.20
CA THR A 36 14.85 -19.92 -11.37
C THR A 36 14.54 -21.14 -10.52
N SER A 37 15.54 -21.96 -10.18
CA SER A 37 15.34 -23.27 -9.57
C SER A 37 16.46 -23.62 -8.59
N TYR A 38 16.14 -24.53 -7.68
CA TYR A 38 17.03 -24.97 -6.61
C TYR A 38 17.18 -26.47 -6.63
N VAL A 39 18.40 -26.99 -6.33
CA VAL A 39 18.70 -28.40 -6.33
C VAL A 39 18.30 -29.04 -5.01
N PHE A 40 17.63 -30.18 -5.08
CA PHE A 40 17.30 -30.99 -3.91
C PHE A 40 18.44 -31.95 -3.59
N HIS A 41 18.63 -32.29 -2.31
CA HIS A 41 19.68 -33.22 -1.86
C HIS A 41 19.39 -34.65 -2.30
N ASN A 42 18.11 -35.06 -2.35
CA ASN A 42 17.62 -36.35 -2.78
C ASN A 42 16.12 -36.29 -3.08
N SER A 43 15.52 -37.38 -3.56
CA SER A 43 14.09 -37.42 -3.91
C SER A 43 13.15 -37.24 -2.73
N GLN A 44 13.53 -37.69 -1.52
CA GLN A 44 12.72 -37.49 -0.32
C GLN A 44 12.68 -35.98 0.07
N HIS A 45 13.84 -35.31 0.06
CA HIS A 45 13.91 -33.86 0.29
C HIS A 45 13.03 -33.09 -0.71
N ALA A 46 13.01 -33.50 -1.98
CA ALA A 46 12.10 -32.88 -2.96
C ALA A 46 10.63 -33.11 -2.57
N ALA A 47 10.25 -34.33 -2.20
CA ALA A 47 8.88 -34.63 -1.79
C ALA A 47 8.45 -33.84 -0.54
N ASP A 48 9.32 -33.71 0.44
CA ASP A 48 9.07 -32.97 1.69
C ASP A 48 8.87 -31.49 1.44
N ARG A 49 9.67 -30.88 0.52
CA ARG A 49 9.52 -29.49 0.08
C ARG A 49 8.16 -29.24 -0.60
N PHE A 50 7.77 -30.11 -1.54
CA PHE A 50 6.50 -29.99 -2.23
C PHE A 50 5.29 -30.26 -1.32
N GLY A 51 5.48 -31.10 -0.30
CA GLY A 51 4.49 -31.42 0.72
C GLY A 51 4.36 -30.40 1.87
N LEU A 52 5.14 -29.31 1.84
CA LEU A 52 5.26 -28.32 2.93
C LEU A 52 5.76 -28.91 4.27
N ALA A 53 6.35 -30.08 4.26
CA ALA A 53 6.94 -30.72 5.45
C ALA A 53 8.34 -30.18 5.76
N ASP A 54 9.05 -29.63 4.78
CA ASP A 54 10.35 -28.99 4.92
C ASP A 54 10.31 -27.59 4.28
N PRO A 55 10.53 -26.50 5.03
CA PRO A 55 10.51 -25.15 4.49
C PRO A 55 11.74 -24.85 3.64
N GLY A 56 11.58 -24.03 2.59
CA GLY A 56 12.70 -23.52 1.80
C GLY A 56 12.39 -23.34 0.32
N ASN A 57 13.45 -23.10 -0.44
CA ASN A 57 13.33 -22.75 -1.85
C ASN A 57 13.05 -23.99 -2.73
N ILE A 58 12.13 -23.83 -3.68
CA ILE A 58 11.78 -24.84 -4.69
C ILE A 58 12.02 -24.26 -6.08
N TYR A 59 11.36 -23.14 -6.36
CA TYR A 59 11.37 -22.48 -7.65
C TYR A 59 11.21 -20.98 -7.46
N GLY A 60 11.97 -20.16 -8.20
CA GLY A 60 12.07 -18.70 -8.00
C GLY A 60 10.76 -17.91 -8.13
N ARG A 61 9.71 -18.49 -8.72
CA ARG A 61 8.37 -17.90 -8.74
C ARG A 61 7.69 -17.96 -7.37
N LEU A 62 7.96 -19.01 -6.59
CA LEU A 62 7.35 -19.23 -5.27
C LEU A 62 8.17 -18.60 -4.15
N THR A 63 9.48 -18.86 -4.18
CA THR A 63 10.42 -18.46 -3.13
C THR A 63 11.77 -18.10 -3.73
N ASN A 64 12.40 -17.07 -3.16
CA ASN A 64 13.77 -16.68 -3.50
C ASN A 64 14.38 -15.98 -2.28
N SER A 65 15.62 -16.28 -1.96
CA SER A 65 16.26 -15.78 -0.73
C SER A 65 16.35 -14.25 -0.68
N THR A 66 16.55 -13.56 -1.82
CA THR A 66 16.55 -12.09 -1.86
C THR A 66 15.16 -11.52 -1.61
N GLN A 67 14.15 -12.13 -2.22
CA GLN A 67 12.74 -11.75 -2.02
C GLN A 67 12.33 -11.98 -0.56
N GLY A 68 12.74 -13.11 0.05
CA GLY A 68 12.44 -13.47 1.43
C GLY A 68 12.92 -12.42 2.43
N VAL A 69 14.12 -11.87 2.26
CA VAL A 69 14.60 -10.79 3.12
C VAL A 69 13.70 -9.55 3.04
N PHE A 70 13.25 -9.18 1.84
CA PHE A 70 12.32 -8.06 1.67
C PHE A 70 10.97 -8.35 2.32
N GLU A 71 10.43 -9.56 2.14
CA GLU A 71 9.16 -10.01 2.73
C GLU A 71 9.21 -9.95 4.25
N ASP A 72 10.22 -10.55 4.86
CA ASP A 72 10.41 -10.58 6.32
C ASP A 72 10.56 -9.16 6.91
N ARG A 73 11.30 -8.31 6.21
CA ARG A 73 11.55 -6.94 6.65
C ARG A 73 10.28 -6.11 6.65
N ILE A 74 9.51 -6.12 5.57
CA ILE A 74 8.26 -5.35 5.52
C ILE A 74 7.22 -5.91 6.50
N ALA A 75 7.12 -7.24 6.64
CA ALA A 75 6.25 -7.84 7.63
C ALA A 75 6.58 -7.37 9.05
N ALA A 76 7.86 -7.36 9.42
CA ALA A 76 8.29 -6.88 10.74
C ALA A 76 8.04 -5.38 10.95
N LEU A 77 8.22 -4.56 9.91
CA LEU A 77 7.98 -3.13 9.98
C LEU A 77 6.49 -2.80 10.15
N GLU A 78 5.60 -3.55 9.52
CA GLU A 78 4.15 -3.43 9.70
C GLU A 78 3.63 -4.09 11.00
N GLY A 79 4.43 -4.92 11.65
CA GLY A 79 3.98 -5.71 12.80
C GLY A 79 3.20 -6.97 12.44
N GLY A 80 3.29 -7.42 11.18
CA GLY A 80 2.65 -8.64 10.70
C GLY A 80 3.47 -9.91 10.95
N VAL A 81 2.88 -11.06 10.66
CA VAL A 81 3.47 -12.39 10.85
C VAL A 81 4.14 -12.94 9.59
N ALA A 82 3.74 -12.45 8.41
CA ALA A 82 4.30 -12.88 7.13
C ALA A 82 4.13 -11.80 6.05
N GLY A 83 5.09 -11.71 5.15
CA GLY A 83 5.05 -10.89 3.94
C GLY A 83 5.04 -11.74 2.67
N LEU A 84 4.44 -11.22 1.61
CA LEU A 84 4.48 -11.81 0.28
C LEU A 84 4.76 -10.72 -0.75
N ALA A 85 5.94 -10.74 -1.35
CA ALA A 85 6.32 -9.81 -2.40
C ALA A 85 5.79 -10.26 -3.77
N VAL A 86 5.26 -9.31 -4.52
CA VAL A 86 4.67 -9.51 -5.85
C VAL A 86 5.12 -8.42 -6.82
N ALA A 87 4.84 -8.61 -8.11
CA ALA A 87 5.36 -7.78 -9.19
C ALA A 87 4.95 -6.31 -9.14
N SER A 88 3.84 -5.97 -8.48
CA SER A 88 3.32 -4.58 -8.38
C SER A 88 2.31 -4.44 -7.25
N GLY A 89 2.00 -3.19 -6.87
CA GLY A 89 0.89 -2.90 -5.95
C GLY A 89 -0.45 -3.40 -6.49
N ALA A 90 -0.70 -3.25 -7.79
CA ALA A 90 -1.91 -3.78 -8.43
C ALA A 90 -2.01 -5.30 -8.29
N ALA A 91 -0.90 -6.04 -8.42
CA ALA A 91 -0.88 -7.48 -8.17
C ALA A 91 -1.15 -7.81 -6.68
N ALA A 92 -0.63 -7.01 -5.75
CA ALA A 92 -0.90 -7.19 -4.32
C ALA A 92 -2.39 -7.05 -4.01
N ILE A 93 -3.04 -6.00 -4.50
CA ILE A 93 -4.47 -5.76 -4.33
C ILE A 93 -5.28 -6.88 -4.99
N THR A 94 -4.98 -7.21 -6.26
CA THR A 94 -5.72 -8.24 -7.01
C THR A 94 -5.63 -9.60 -6.33
N TYR A 95 -4.46 -10.01 -5.89
CA TYR A 95 -4.29 -11.30 -5.19
C TYR A 95 -4.99 -11.31 -3.84
N THR A 96 -4.93 -10.21 -3.10
CA THR A 96 -5.65 -10.08 -1.83
C THR A 96 -7.16 -10.25 -2.03
N ILE A 97 -7.75 -9.54 -2.99
CA ILE A 97 -9.19 -9.63 -3.27
C ILE A 97 -9.55 -11.02 -3.79
N GLN A 98 -8.78 -11.59 -4.73
CA GLN A 98 -9.03 -12.93 -5.26
C GLN A 98 -8.82 -14.04 -4.22
N ALA A 99 -7.98 -13.82 -3.21
CA ALA A 99 -7.85 -14.75 -2.09
C ALA A 99 -9.10 -14.72 -1.19
N LEU A 100 -9.72 -13.56 -1.02
CA LEU A 100 -10.86 -13.34 -0.15
C LEU A 100 -12.20 -13.63 -0.84
N ALA A 101 -12.39 -13.20 -2.08
CA ALA A 101 -13.64 -13.30 -2.81
C ALA A 101 -13.53 -14.18 -4.06
N LYS A 102 -14.56 -14.97 -4.30
CA LYS A 102 -14.71 -15.83 -5.48
C LYS A 102 -15.92 -15.36 -6.32
N LYS A 103 -16.19 -16.05 -7.45
CA LYS A 103 -17.35 -15.76 -8.29
C LYS A 103 -18.65 -15.79 -7.47
N GLY A 104 -19.44 -14.73 -7.56
CA GLY A 104 -20.69 -14.55 -6.84
C GLY A 104 -20.53 -13.93 -5.46
N GLU A 105 -19.30 -13.51 -5.08
CA GLU A 105 -19.00 -12.88 -3.81
C GLU A 105 -18.72 -11.38 -3.97
N HIS A 106 -18.63 -10.65 -2.86
CA HIS A 106 -18.73 -9.22 -2.82
C HIS A 106 -17.65 -8.60 -1.90
N ILE A 107 -17.19 -7.40 -2.26
CA ILE A 107 -16.27 -6.56 -1.48
C ILE A 107 -16.94 -5.21 -1.20
N VAL A 108 -16.85 -4.73 0.04
CA VAL A 108 -17.15 -3.32 0.36
C VAL A 108 -15.82 -2.56 0.35
N ALA A 109 -15.77 -1.42 -0.33
CA ALA A 109 -14.54 -0.64 -0.42
C ALA A 109 -14.80 0.85 -0.27
N GLN A 110 -13.82 1.58 0.27
CA GLN A 110 -13.82 3.03 0.31
C GLN A 110 -13.88 3.62 -1.10
N LYS A 111 -14.68 4.68 -1.30
CA LYS A 111 -14.82 5.33 -2.61
C LYS A 111 -13.61 6.21 -3.00
N THR A 112 -12.91 6.77 -2.03
CA THR A 112 -11.77 7.69 -2.22
C THR A 112 -10.43 6.95 -2.18
N ILE A 113 -10.31 5.86 -2.92
CA ILE A 113 -9.09 5.06 -3.07
C ILE A 113 -8.40 5.34 -4.40
N TYR A 114 -7.22 4.76 -4.58
CA TYR A 114 -6.48 4.82 -5.84
C TYR A 114 -7.36 4.46 -7.04
N GLY A 115 -7.40 5.33 -8.06
CA GLY A 115 -8.27 5.15 -9.23
C GLY A 115 -8.08 3.81 -9.97
N GLY A 116 -6.86 3.24 -9.95
CA GLY A 116 -6.63 1.88 -10.47
C GLY A 116 -7.34 0.80 -9.66
N SER A 117 -7.49 0.99 -8.35
CA SER A 117 -8.24 0.08 -7.46
C SER A 117 -9.75 0.22 -7.69
N VAL A 118 -10.24 1.46 -7.88
CA VAL A 118 -11.63 1.69 -8.29
C VAL A 118 -11.93 0.97 -9.59
N ASN A 119 -11.12 1.17 -10.62
CA ASN A 119 -11.30 0.51 -11.92
C ASN A 119 -11.21 -1.03 -11.83
N LEU A 120 -10.32 -1.55 -10.99
CA LEU A 120 -10.23 -2.99 -10.72
C LEU A 120 -11.55 -3.52 -10.13
N LEU A 121 -12.09 -2.84 -9.11
CA LEU A 121 -13.29 -3.23 -8.38
C LEU A 121 -14.56 -3.10 -9.21
N GLU A 122 -14.72 -2.01 -9.95
CA GLU A 122 -15.96 -1.71 -10.67
C GLU A 122 -16.05 -2.29 -12.09
N HIS A 123 -14.89 -2.52 -12.74
CA HIS A 123 -14.89 -2.93 -14.14
C HIS A 123 -14.18 -4.25 -14.41
N THR A 124 -13.04 -4.52 -13.75
CA THR A 124 -12.25 -5.72 -14.05
C THR A 124 -12.76 -6.95 -13.31
N LEU A 125 -12.92 -6.87 -12.01
CA LEU A 125 -13.34 -8.01 -11.18
C LEU A 125 -14.79 -8.49 -11.45
N PRO A 126 -15.76 -7.62 -11.81
CA PRO A 126 -17.08 -8.08 -12.24
C PRO A 126 -17.05 -9.01 -13.45
N LEU A 127 -16.08 -8.89 -14.35
CA LEU A 127 -15.89 -9.84 -15.46
C LEU A 127 -15.57 -11.27 -14.97
N TYR A 128 -15.05 -11.39 -13.76
CA TYR A 128 -14.77 -12.67 -13.07
C TYR A 128 -15.85 -13.03 -12.04
N GLY A 129 -16.91 -12.20 -11.97
CA GLY A 129 -18.06 -12.42 -11.08
C GLY A 129 -17.82 -12.03 -9.63
N ILE A 130 -16.83 -11.20 -9.33
CA ILE A 130 -16.64 -10.58 -8.02
C ILE A 130 -17.23 -9.18 -8.09
N GLU A 131 -18.22 -8.92 -7.24
CA GLU A 131 -18.90 -7.63 -7.18
C GLU A 131 -18.30 -6.73 -6.07
N SER A 132 -18.55 -5.43 -6.16
CA SER A 132 -18.15 -4.47 -5.12
C SER A 132 -19.21 -3.41 -4.88
N THR A 133 -19.15 -2.78 -3.71
CA THR A 133 -19.88 -1.54 -3.39
C THR A 133 -18.88 -0.53 -2.84
N LEU A 134 -18.76 0.60 -3.52
CA LEU A 134 -17.96 1.72 -3.05
C LEU A 134 -18.80 2.57 -2.08
N VAL A 135 -18.22 2.90 -0.91
CA VAL A 135 -18.91 3.61 0.17
C VAL A 135 -18.10 4.81 0.67
N ASP A 136 -18.80 5.75 1.26
CA ASP A 136 -18.19 6.82 2.04
C ASP A 136 -17.85 6.29 3.43
N VAL A 137 -16.57 6.04 3.70
CA VAL A 137 -16.12 5.45 4.98
C VAL A 137 -16.24 6.38 6.19
N HIS A 138 -16.53 7.68 5.98
CA HIS A 138 -16.87 8.60 7.05
C HIS A 138 -18.32 8.42 7.54
N LYS A 139 -19.13 7.67 6.81
CA LYS A 139 -20.51 7.33 7.14
C LYS A 139 -20.62 5.86 7.52
N LEU A 140 -20.30 5.57 8.76
CA LEU A 140 -20.24 4.19 9.26
C LEU A 140 -21.54 3.40 9.03
N ASP A 141 -22.70 4.06 9.11
CA ASP A 141 -24.00 3.44 8.84
C ASP A 141 -24.12 3.00 7.36
N GLU A 142 -23.59 3.79 6.41
CA GLU A 142 -23.55 3.41 4.98
C GLU A 142 -22.62 2.24 4.76
N VAL A 143 -21.48 2.20 5.44
CA VAL A 143 -20.52 1.07 5.39
C VAL A 143 -21.21 -0.20 5.86
N GLU A 144 -21.85 -0.17 7.02
CA GLU A 144 -22.53 -1.35 7.58
C GLU A 144 -23.71 -1.81 6.69
N ALA A 145 -24.47 -0.86 6.16
CA ALA A 145 -25.59 -1.16 5.26
C ALA A 145 -25.18 -1.76 3.90
N ALA A 146 -23.95 -1.50 3.45
CA ALA A 146 -23.39 -2.07 2.22
C ALA A 146 -22.95 -3.54 2.37
N ILE A 147 -22.80 -4.04 3.60
CA ILE A 147 -22.39 -5.41 3.88
C ILE A 147 -23.55 -6.37 3.58
N LYS A 148 -23.32 -7.30 2.65
CA LYS A 148 -24.25 -8.34 2.23
C LYS A 148 -23.83 -9.69 2.81
N GLU A 149 -24.71 -10.69 2.71
CA GLU A 149 -24.41 -12.07 3.15
C GLU A 149 -23.14 -12.63 2.46
N ASN A 150 -22.97 -12.32 1.17
CA ASN A 150 -21.84 -12.75 0.36
C ASN A 150 -20.63 -11.81 0.41
N THR A 151 -20.61 -10.77 1.26
CA THR A 151 -19.46 -9.88 1.43
C THR A 151 -18.30 -10.63 2.08
N LYS A 152 -17.07 -10.38 1.58
CA LYS A 152 -15.87 -11.10 2.01
C LYS A 152 -14.79 -10.21 2.61
N ALA A 153 -14.83 -8.91 2.44
CA ALA A 153 -13.89 -7.99 3.08
C ALA A 153 -14.40 -6.57 3.04
N LEU A 154 -13.85 -5.76 3.93
CA LEU A 154 -13.82 -4.31 3.83
C LEU A 154 -12.41 -3.87 3.40
N TYR A 155 -12.31 -3.07 2.33
CA TYR A 155 -11.07 -2.59 1.76
C TYR A 155 -10.99 -1.06 1.82
N ILE A 156 -9.92 -0.51 2.43
CA ILE A 156 -9.70 0.93 2.58
C ILE A 156 -8.24 1.32 2.34
N GLU A 157 -7.97 2.62 2.23
CA GLU A 157 -6.61 3.20 2.27
C GLU A 157 -6.41 4.01 3.55
N THR A 158 -5.20 4.02 4.11
CA THR A 158 -4.86 4.84 5.28
C THR A 158 -4.93 6.33 5.00
N LEU A 159 -4.58 6.73 3.79
CA LEU A 159 -4.62 8.09 3.26
C LEU A 159 -5.17 8.01 1.84
N GLY A 160 -6.33 8.55 1.62
CA GLY A 160 -7.03 8.53 0.34
C GLY A 160 -6.31 9.34 -0.75
N ASN A 161 -6.61 9.05 -2.00
CA ASN A 161 -6.02 9.69 -3.17
C ASN A 161 -7.11 10.39 -4.00
N PRO A 162 -7.03 11.71 -4.25
CA PRO A 162 -5.83 12.54 -4.14
C PRO A 162 -5.76 13.41 -2.86
N ASN A 163 -6.78 13.41 -2.04
CA ASN A 163 -7.02 14.42 -1.02
C ASN A 163 -6.46 14.07 0.36
N SER A 164 -5.89 12.87 0.55
CA SER A 164 -5.36 12.39 1.83
C SER A 164 -6.39 12.38 2.96
N ASP A 165 -7.66 12.08 2.64
CA ASP A 165 -8.70 11.82 3.62
C ASP A 165 -8.36 10.58 4.47
N ILE A 166 -8.76 10.61 5.75
CA ILE A 166 -8.38 9.61 6.73
C ILE A 166 -9.63 8.91 7.28
N PRO A 167 -9.78 7.59 7.06
CA PRO A 167 -10.86 6.81 7.66
C PRO A 167 -10.62 6.56 9.15
N ASP A 168 -11.69 6.40 9.95
CA ASP A 168 -11.59 5.86 11.31
C ASP A 168 -11.35 4.35 11.24
N ILE A 169 -10.07 3.96 11.24
CA ILE A 169 -9.62 2.57 11.04
C ILE A 169 -10.19 1.65 12.11
N GLU A 170 -10.18 2.07 13.39
CA GLU A 170 -10.65 1.23 14.49
C GLU A 170 -12.16 1.02 14.42
N ALA A 171 -12.94 2.04 14.11
CA ALA A 171 -14.38 1.90 13.92
C ALA A 171 -14.73 0.98 12.73
N LEU A 172 -13.99 1.07 11.64
CA LEU A 172 -14.17 0.20 10.47
C LEU A 172 -13.74 -1.24 10.75
N ALA A 173 -12.69 -1.45 11.56
CA ALA A 173 -12.29 -2.76 12.02
C ALA A 173 -13.39 -3.42 12.87
N GLU A 174 -13.99 -2.66 13.80
CA GLU A 174 -15.12 -3.15 14.61
C GLU A 174 -16.30 -3.59 13.75
N ILE A 175 -16.66 -2.80 12.73
CA ILE A 175 -17.73 -3.16 11.78
C ILE A 175 -17.36 -4.43 11.02
N ALA A 176 -16.16 -4.50 10.43
CA ALA A 176 -15.72 -5.67 9.67
C ALA A 176 -15.76 -6.94 10.54
N HIS A 177 -15.14 -6.90 11.72
CA HIS A 177 -15.06 -8.05 12.61
C HIS A 177 -16.43 -8.49 13.18
N LYS A 178 -17.34 -7.54 13.47
CA LYS A 178 -18.73 -7.83 13.85
C LYS A 178 -19.45 -8.71 12.82
N HIS A 179 -19.13 -8.54 11.54
CA HIS A 179 -19.68 -9.30 10.42
C HIS A 179 -18.81 -10.50 10.02
N GLY A 180 -17.74 -10.81 10.76
CA GLY A 180 -16.81 -11.92 10.47
C GLY A 180 -16.01 -11.71 9.19
N LEU A 181 -15.70 -10.45 8.87
CA LEU A 181 -14.93 -10.01 7.70
C LEU A 181 -13.55 -9.52 8.12
N PRO A 182 -12.48 -9.78 7.35
CA PRO A 182 -11.20 -9.11 7.55
C PRO A 182 -11.27 -7.67 7.06
N LEU A 183 -10.53 -6.78 7.74
CA LEU A 183 -10.22 -5.45 7.27
C LEU A 183 -8.91 -5.47 6.49
N VAL A 184 -8.95 -5.06 5.22
CA VAL A 184 -7.81 -4.93 4.33
C VAL A 184 -7.48 -3.45 4.18
N ILE A 185 -6.23 -3.08 4.42
CA ILE A 185 -5.78 -1.69 4.30
C ILE A 185 -4.62 -1.56 3.33
N ASP A 186 -4.78 -0.69 2.33
CA ASP A 186 -3.64 -0.22 1.54
C ASP A 186 -2.92 0.91 2.30
N ASN A 187 -1.72 0.60 2.78
CA ASN A 187 -0.88 1.52 3.56
C ASN A 187 0.23 2.16 2.72
N THR A 188 0.04 2.24 1.40
CA THR A 188 1.05 2.78 0.48
C THR A 188 1.47 4.20 0.84
N PHE A 189 0.53 5.07 1.20
CA PHE A 189 0.81 6.48 1.54
C PHE A 189 1.19 6.66 3.02
N GLY A 190 0.61 5.85 3.91
CA GLY A 190 0.95 5.88 5.33
C GLY A 190 2.35 5.38 5.60
N THR A 191 2.78 4.34 4.91
CA THR A 191 4.00 3.57 5.16
C THR A 191 4.04 2.96 6.57
N PRO A 192 4.79 1.88 6.80
CA PRO A 192 4.90 1.31 8.14
C PRO A 192 5.63 2.24 9.14
N TYR A 193 6.24 3.33 8.66
CA TYR A 193 6.90 4.31 9.50
C TYR A 193 5.94 5.30 10.16
N LEU A 194 4.93 5.78 9.43
CA LEU A 194 3.97 6.76 9.96
C LEU A 194 2.82 6.10 10.70
N ILE A 195 2.35 4.96 10.21
CA ILE A 195 1.25 4.20 10.81
C ILE A 195 1.41 2.71 10.53
N ARG A 196 1.04 1.88 11.52
CA ARG A 196 0.92 0.43 11.40
C ARG A 196 -0.55 0.03 11.53
N PRO A 197 -1.29 -0.14 10.45
CA PRO A 197 -2.71 -0.41 10.50
C PRO A 197 -3.09 -1.67 11.30
N ILE A 198 -2.19 -2.67 11.40
CA ILE A 198 -2.40 -3.88 12.21
C ILE A 198 -2.58 -3.53 13.68
N GLU A 199 -1.89 -2.51 14.19
CA GLU A 199 -2.03 -2.04 15.58
C GLU A 199 -3.41 -1.36 15.82
N HIS A 200 -4.15 -1.05 14.75
CA HIS A 200 -5.47 -0.41 14.75
C HIS A 200 -6.59 -1.34 14.26
N GLY A 201 -6.33 -2.64 14.16
CA GLY A 201 -7.35 -3.65 13.83
C GLY A 201 -7.38 -4.12 12.37
N ALA A 202 -6.44 -3.70 11.52
CA ALA A 202 -6.31 -4.29 10.20
C ALA A 202 -5.82 -5.74 10.29
N ASP A 203 -6.36 -6.61 9.45
CA ASP A 203 -5.96 -8.01 9.36
C ASP A 203 -4.95 -8.25 8.24
N ILE A 204 -5.07 -7.48 7.17
CA ILE A 204 -4.21 -7.57 5.98
C ILE A 204 -3.80 -6.16 5.58
N VAL A 205 -2.51 -5.97 5.34
CA VAL A 205 -1.98 -4.71 4.81
C VAL A 205 -1.38 -4.96 3.43
N VAL A 206 -1.67 -4.07 2.47
CA VAL A 206 -1.05 -4.11 1.15
C VAL A 206 -0.27 -2.83 0.89
N HIS A 207 0.76 -2.93 0.05
CA HIS A 207 1.53 -1.79 -0.41
C HIS A 207 1.84 -1.86 -1.89
N SER A 208 1.76 -0.75 -2.56
CA SER A 208 2.58 -0.50 -3.73
C SER A 208 3.99 -0.13 -3.27
N ALA A 209 4.89 -1.12 -3.18
CA ALA A 209 6.28 -0.88 -2.77
C ALA A 209 7.04 0.01 -3.77
N THR A 210 6.50 0.18 -4.97
CA THR A 210 6.93 1.15 -6.00
C THR A 210 7.05 2.58 -5.48
N LYS A 211 6.19 2.95 -4.51
CA LYS A 211 6.02 4.30 -3.97
C LYS A 211 7.06 4.58 -2.87
N PHE A 212 6.69 5.05 -1.70
CA PHE A 212 7.60 5.41 -0.63
C PHE A 212 8.59 4.32 -0.20
N ILE A 213 8.21 3.04 -0.24
CA ILE A 213 9.12 1.96 0.15
C ILE A 213 10.34 1.94 -0.76
N GLY A 214 10.16 1.90 -2.09
CA GLY A 214 11.26 2.06 -3.05
C GLY A 214 11.80 3.47 -3.10
N GLY A 215 10.92 4.45 -3.19
CA GLY A 215 11.17 5.88 -3.07
C GLY A 215 11.88 6.56 -4.23
N HIS A 216 12.36 5.84 -5.24
CA HIS A 216 13.26 6.36 -6.28
C HIS A 216 12.71 6.24 -7.70
N GLY A 217 11.50 5.70 -7.87
CA GLY A 217 10.90 5.49 -9.19
C GLY A 217 11.66 4.49 -10.09
N THR A 218 12.52 3.64 -9.51
CA THR A 218 13.44 2.76 -10.25
C THR A 218 12.86 1.40 -10.56
N THR A 219 11.89 0.91 -9.78
CA THR A 219 11.32 -0.42 -9.94
C THR A 219 9.88 -0.49 -9.46
N LEU A 220 9.12 -1.39 -10.07
CA LEU A 220 7.79 -1.78 -9.59
C LEU A 220 7.91 -2.88 -8.53
N GLY A 221 6.96 -2.88 -7.61
CA GLY A 221 6.79 -3.95 -6.65
C GLY A 221 5.53 -3.77 -5.81
N GLY A 222 5.06 -4.86 -5.25
CA GLY A 222 3.99 -4.87 -4.26
C GLY A 222 4.34 -5.81 -3.13
N VAL A 223 3.68 -5.63 -2.00
CA VAL A 223 3.79 -6.54 -0.87
C VAL A 223 2.44 -6.67 -0.17
N ILE A 224 2.12 -7.90 0.23
CA ILE A 224 0.96 -8.24 1.06
C ILE A 224 1.51 -8.64 2.41
N VAL A 225 1.02 -8.04 3.48
CA VAL A 225 1.38 -8.40 4.85
C VAL A 225 0.16 -9.03 5.53
N ASP A 226 0.37 -10.26 6.01
CA ASP A 226 -0.60 -10.99 6.84
C ASP A 226 -0.40 -10.58 8.30
N GLY A 227 -1.44 -9.99 8.92
CA GLY A 227 -1.40 -9.59 10.32
C GLY A 227 -1.42 -10.78 11.28
N GLY A 228 -1.94 -11.93 10.83
CA GLY A 228 -2.09 -13.12 11.65
C GLY A 228 -3.17 -13.01 12.73
N THR A 229 -4.01 -12.00 12.66
CA THR A 229 -5.04 -11.66 13.66
C THR A 229 -6.40 -12.25 13.35
N PHE A 230 -6.71 -12.48 12.07
CA PHE A 230 -8.01 -12.98 11.65
C PHE A 230 -8.14 -14.51 11.80
N ASP A 231 -9.21 -14.96 12.44
CA ASP A 231 -9.50 -16.39 12.60
C ASP A 231 -10.23 -16.94 11.35
N TRP A 232 -9.46 -17.42 10.39
CA TRP A 232 -9.95 -17.98 9.12
C TRP A 232 -10.85 -19.20 9.31
N ALA A 233 -10.64 -19.98 10.35
CA ALA A 233 -11.42 -21.18 10.64
C ALA A 233 -12.77 -20.87 11.30
N ALA A 234 -12.77 -20.00 12.31
CA ALA A 234 -13.97 -19.65 13.06
C ALA A 234 -14.99 -18.89 12.23
N SER A 235 -14.55 -18.06 11.25
CA SER A 235 -15.45 -17.30 10.40
C SER A 235 -16.32 -18.18 9.49
N GLY A 236 -15.84 -19.38 9.12
CA GLY A 236 -16.52 -20.29 8.17
C GLY A 236 -16.69 -19.76 6.74
N ARG A 237 -16.19 -18.53 6.48
CA ARG A 237 -16.40 -17.81 5.22
C ARG A 237 -15.35 -18.11 4.15
N TYR A 238 -14.20 -18.71 4.54
CA TYR A 238 -13.02 -18.91 3.68
C TYR A 238 -12.59 -20.39 3.68
N PRO A 239 -13.47 -21.33 3.24
CA PRO A 239 -13.18 -22.76 3.31
C PRO A 239 -11.94 -23.16 2.51
N TRP A 240 -11.58 -22.42 1.46
CA TRP A 240 -10.37 -22.69 0.67
C TRP A 240 -9.06 -22.42 1.42
N ILE A 241 -9.10 -21.71 2.58
CA ILE A 241 -7.95 -21.49 3.48
C ILE A 241 -8.02 -22.46 4.66
N SER A 242 -9.22 -22.68 5.24
CA SER A 242 -9.43 -23.42 6.48
C SER A 242 -9.76 -24.91 6.31
N GLU A 243 -10.24 -25.31 5.12
CA GLU A 243 -10.61 -26.70 4.82
C GLU A 243 -9.59 -27.36 3.88
N PRO A 244 -9.62 -28.71 3.72
CA PRO A 244 -8.69 -29.42 2.83
C PRO A 244 -8.73 -28.89 1.39
N ASN A 245 -7.61 -28.33 0.92
CA ASN A 245 -7.52 -27.74 -0.40
C ASN A 245 -7.17 -28.80 -1.46
N PRO A 246 -8.06 -29.06 -2.44
CA PRO A 246 -7.83 -30.11 -3.45
C PRO A 246 -6.66 -29.80 -4.40
N SER A 247 -6.36 -28.51 -4.62
CA SER A 247 -5.23 -28.08 -5.46
C SER A 247 -3.88 -28.28 -4.76
N TYR A 248 -3.87 -28.55 -3.44
CA TYR A 248 -2.65 -28.73 -2.66
C TYR A 248 -2.72 -29.98 -1.78
N HIS A 249 -3.06 -31.11 -2.38
CA HIS A 249 -3.07 -32.46 -1.75
C HIS A 249 -3.92 -32.57 -0.46
N GLY A 250 -4.95 -31.73 -0.31
CA GLY A 250 -5.79 -31.74 0.88
C GLY A 250 -5.19 -31.00 2.08
N VAL A 251 -4.16 -30.18 1.89
CA VAL A 251 -3.59 -29.34 2.94
C VAL A 251 -4.61 -28.28 3.38
N LYS A 252 -4.75 -28.09 4.69
CA LYS A 252 -5.43 -26.94 5.29
C LYS A 252 -4.38 -25.89 5.62
N PHE A 253 -4.49 -24.70 5.03
CA PHE A 253 -3.48 -23.65 5.21
C PHE A 253 -3.44 -23.14 6.66
N THR A 254 -4.57 -23.13 7.36
CA THR A 254 -4.64 -22.79 8.79
C THR A 254 -3.85 -23.75 9.68
N GLU A 255 -3.78 -25.04 9.32
CA GLU A 255 -2.97 -26.04 10.05
C GLU A 255 -1.50 -26.00 9.63
N ALA A 256 -1.24 -25.84 8.31
CA ALA A 256 0.12 -25.88 7.78
C ALA A 256 0.95 -24.62 8.07
N ALA A 257 0.30 -23.46 8.13
CA ALA A 257 0.98 -22.16 8.28
C ALA A 257 0.51 -21.34 9.50
N GLY A 258 -0.49 -21.83 10.24
CA GLY A 258 -0.99 -21.14 11.43
C GLY A 258 -1.40 -19.70 11.15
N ALA A 259 -0.83 -18.75 11.88
CA ALA A 259 -1.12 -17.33 11.73
C ALA A 259 -0.79 -16.76 10.32
N ALA A 260 0.14 -17.38 9.57
CA ALA A 260 0.51 -16.96 8.22
C ALA A 260 -0.32 -17.67 7.11
N ALA A 261 -1.49 -18.18 7.44
CA ALA A 261 -2.33 -18.96 6.53
C ALA A 261 -2.71 -18.20 5.26
N PHE A 262 -3.05 -16.93 5.37
CA PHE A 262 -3.47 -16.09 4.24
C PHE A 262 -2.33 -15.86 3.24
N ALA A 263 -1.19 -15.39 3.71
CA ALA A 263 -0.02 -15.18 2.85
C ALA A 263 0.45 -16.48 2.20
N THR A 264 0.42 -17.60 2.96
CA THR A 264 0.81 -18.92 2.45
C THR A 264 -0.18 -19.42 1.39
N TYR A 265 -1.48 -19.24 1.57
CA TYR A 265 -2.49 -19.55 0.56
C TYR A 265 -2.24 -18.79 -0.74
N ILE A 266 -2.01 -17.48 -0.67
CA ILE A 266 -1.74 -16.68 -1.88
C ILE A 266 -0.47 -17.18 -2.58
N ARG A 267 0.60 -17.43 -1.84
CA ARG A 267 1.87 -17.96 -2.39
C ARG A 267 1.67 -19.31 -3.08
N ALA A 268 1.03 -20.24 -2.39
CA ALA A 268 0.89 -21.62 -2.85
C ALA A 268 -0.13 -21.80 -4.00
N ILE A 269 -1.12 -20.92 -4.10
CA ILE A 269 -2.20 -21.01 -5.10
C ILE A 269 -2.07 -19.88 -6.13
N LEU A 270 -2.34 -18.63 -5.74
CA LEU A 270 -2.49 -17.54 -6.70
C LEU A 270 -1.14 -17.17 -7.36
N LEU A 271 -0.11 -16.94 -6.58
CA LEU A 271 1.21 -16.61 -7.12
C LEU A 271 1.79 -17.76 -7.94
N ARG A 272 1.66 -19.01 -7.44
CA ARG A 272 2.12 -20.20 -8.17
C ARG A 272 1.47 -20.31 -9.54
N ASP A 273 0.15 -20.12 -9.62
CA ASP A 273 -0.63 -20.47 -10.80
C ASP A 273 -0.73 -19.30 -11.80
N THR A 274 -0.70 -18.04 -11.33
CA THR A 274 -0.88 -16.85 -12.19
C THR A 274 0.39 -16.03 -12.40
N GLY A 275 1.42 -16.20 -11.54
CA GLY A 275 2.80 -15.85 -11.85
C GLY A 275 3.21 -14.39 -11.72
N ALA A 276 2.47 -13.51 -10.98
CA ALA A 276 2.89 -12.12 -10.74
C ALA A 276 4.04 -12.02 -9.72
N THR A 277 5.12 -12.75 -9.95
CA THR A 277 6.30 -12.79 -9.08
C THR A 277 7.17 -11.56 -9.25
N ILE A 278 7.74 -11.07 -8.15
CA ILE A 278 8.76 -10.01 -8.19
C ILE A 278 10.12 -10.60 -8.62
N SER A 279 10.94 -9.83 -9.32
CA SER A 279 12.31 -10.25 -9.60
C SER A 279 13.22 -10.03 -8.39
N PRO A 280 14.30 -10.84 -8.21
CA PRO A 280 15.25 -10.61 -7.13
C PRO A 280 15.99 -9.26 -7.25
N PHE A 281 16.16 -8.73 -8.45
CA PHE A 281 16.72 -7.39 -8.66
C PHE A 281 15.77 -6.30 -8.16
N ALA A 282 14.48 -6.41 -8.44
CA ALA A 282 13.48 -5.48 -7.92
C ALA A 282 13.40 -5.56 -6.39
N ALA A 283 13.38 -6.76 -5.81
CA ALA A 283 13.39 -6.95 -4.36
C ALA A 283 14.62 -6.33 -3.71
N PHE A 284 15.80 -6.47 -4.33
CA PHE A 284 17.04 -5.84 -3.86
C PHE A 284 16.95 -4.30 -3.86
N LEU A 285 16.44 -3.69 -4.95
CA LEU A 285 16.26 -2.24 -5.02
C LEU A 285 15.25 -1.74 -3.98
N LEU A 286 14.18 -2.49 -3.74
CA LEU A 286 13.20 -2.16 -2.71
C LEU A 286 13.77 -2.29 -1.29
N LEU A 287 14.64 -3.29 -1.05
CA LEU A 287 15.38 -3.40 0.22
C LEU A 287 16.25 -2.17 0.47
N GLN A 288 17.00 -1.71 -0.54
CA GLN A 288 17.79 -0.48 -0.42
C GLN A 288 16.92 0.74 -0.10
N GLY A 289 15.76 0.84 -0.74
CA GLY A 289 14.77 1.87 -0.41
C GLY A 289 14.28 1.75 1.03
N THR A 290 13.99 0.55 1.50
CA THR A 290 13.51 0.29 2.86
C THR A 290 14.54 0.73 3.91
N GLU A 291 15.83 0.53 3.67
CA GLU A 291 16.89 0.87 4.63
C GLU A 291 16.98 2.36 4.97
N THR A 292 16.42 3.22 4.14
CA THR A 292 16.38 4.69 4.35
C THR A 292 14.96 5.24 4.49
N LEU A 293 13.97 4.37 4.69
CA LEU A 293 12.56 4.76 4.67
C LEU A 293 12.25 5.84 5.72
N SER A 294 12.63 5.62 6.98
CA SER A 294 12.38 6.58 8.05
C SER A 294 12.98 7.96 7.75
N LEU A 295 14.24 8.00 7.33
CA LEU A 295 14.96 9.26 7.01
C LEU A 295 14.28 10.03 5.87
N ARG A 296 13.80 9.31 4.85
CA ARG A 296 13.11 9.93 3.71
C ARG A 296 11.73 10.45 4.12
N ILE A 297 10.98 9.66 4.85
CA ILE A 297 9.63 10.04 5.29
C ILE A 297 9.68 11.24 6.23
N GLU A 298 10.61 11.30 7.18
CA GLU A 298 10.81 12.48 8.03
C GLU A 298 11.06 13.74 7.18
N ARG A 299 11.92 13.65 6.17
CA ARG A 299 12.22 14.79 5.29
C ARG A 299 10.99 15.16 4.43
N HIS A 300 10.27 14.19 3.89
CA HIS A 300 9.02 14.46 3.17
C HIS A 300 8.02 15.23 4.05
N VAL A 301 7.81 14.77 5.29
CA VAL A 301 6.89 15.41 6.24
C VAL A 301 7.36 16.82 6.61
N GLU A 302 8.64 16.99 6.90
CA GLU A 302 9.24 18.30 7.23
C GLU A 302 9.03 19.30 6.09
N ASN A 303 9.38 18.91 4.86
CA ASN A 303 9.21 19.76 3.70
C ASN A 303 7.73 20.09 3.45
N THR A 304 6.85 19.09 3.59
CA THR A 304 5.39 19.27 3.41
C THR A 304 4.83 20.33 4.35
N LYS A 305 5.19 20.31 5.63
CA LYS A 305 4.75 21.33 6.60
C LYS A 305 5.13 22.75 6.16
N LYS A 306 6.36 22.93 5.68
CA LYS A 306 6.85 24.23 5.21
C LYS A 306 6.16 24.67 3.90
N VAL A 307 5.91 23.73 2.99
CA VAL A 307 5.15 24.02 1.76
C VAL A 307 3.71 24.43 2.09
N ILE A 308 3.03 23.76 3.01
CA ILE A 308 1.70 24.13 3.46
C ILE A 308 1.69 25.55 4.03
N GLU A 309 2.63 25.87 4.92
CA GLU A 309 2.77 27.21 5.48
C GLU A 309 2.95 28.27 4.39
N TYR A 310 3.79 28.00 3.39
CA TYR A 310 3.98 28.88 2.24
C TYR A 310 2.69 29.06 1.43
N LEU A 311 1.98 27.97 1.12
CA LEU A 311 0.75 28.02 0.34
C LEU A 311 -0.37 28.78 1.04
N LEU A 312 -0.54 28.60 2.35
CA LEU A 312 -1.52 29.32 3.15
C LEU A 312 -1.31 30.85 3.15
N ASN A 313 -0.06 31.28 2.99
CA ASN A 313 0.28 32.71 2.94
C ASN A 313 0.34 33.28 1.52
N ASN A 314 0.11 32.45 0.48
CA ASN A 314 0.19 32.90 -0.90
C ASN A 314 -1.16 33.45 -1.40
N PRO A 315 -1.22 34.72 -1.87
CA PRO A 315 -2.47 35.37 -2.27
C PRO A 315 -3.15 34.72 -3.50
N LYS A 316 -2.45 33.91 -4.29
CA LYS A 316 -2.99 33.18 -5.43
C LYS A 316 -3.54 31.79 -5.08
N VAL A 317 -3.39 31.34 -3.85
CA VAL A 317 -3.98 30.11 -3.34
C VAL A 317 -5.38 30.41 -2.80
N GLU A 318 -6.34 29.60 -3.19
CA GLU A 318 -7.72 29.66 -2.72
C GLU A 318 -7.92 28.78 -1.49
N LYS A 319 -7.43 27.53 -1.54
CA LYS A 319 -7.58 26.55 -0.47
C LYS A 319 -6.38 25.59 -0.47
N VAL A 320 -5.93 25.21 0.70
CA VAL A 320 -5.04 24.05 0.90
C VAL A 320 -5.85 22.92 1.53
N ASN A 321 -5.79 21.74 0.96
CA ASN A 321 -6.49 20.57 1.47
C ASN A 321 -5.47 19.59 2.09
N HIS A 322 -5.29 19.68 3.40
CA HIS A 322 -4.37 18.83 4.14
C HIS A 322 -4.89 18.52 5.55
N PRO A 323 -4.87 17.27 6.02
CA PRO A 323 -5.49 16.87 7.28
C PRO A 323 -4.80 17.42 8.54
N SER A 324 -3.59 17.98 8.44
CA SER A 324 -2.97 18.69 9.57
C SER A 324 -3.60 20.05 9.88
N LEU A 325 -4.44 20.59 8.99
CA LEU A 325 -5.08 21.86 9.20
C LEU A 325 -6.26 21.70 10.18
N PRO A 326 -6.40 22.61 11.17
CA PRO A 326 -7.42 22.48 12.23
C PRO A 326 -8.86 22.50 11.73
N ASP A 327 -9.12 23.07 10.56
CA ASP A 327 -10.44 23.13 9.91
C ASP A 327 -10.73 21.95 8.96
N HIS A 328 -9.75 21.03 8.78
CA HIS A 328 -9.96 19.84 7.98
C HIS A 328 -10.89 18.85 8.72
N PRO A 329 -11.86 18.22 8.05
CA PRO A 329 -12.80 17.29 8.70
C PRO A 329 -12.07 16.12 9.41
N ASP A 330 -10.96 15.64 8.87
CA ASP A 330 -10.21 14.51 9.40
C ASP A 330 -9.07 14.91 10.35
N HIS A 331 -9.02 16.19 10.78
CA HIS A 331 -7.92 16.66 11.62
C HIS A 331 -7.75 15.84 12.90
N ALA A 332 -8.84 15.47 13.57
CA ALA A 332 -8.80 14.66 14.78
C ALA A 332 -8.24 13.25 14.53
N LEU A 333 -8.58 12.64 13.38
CA LEU A 333 -8.03 11.34 12.98
C LEU A 333 -6.55 11.45 12.57
N TYR A 334 -6.17 12.57 11.95
CA TYR A 334 -4.76 12.83 11.64
C TYR A 334 -3.92 12.92 12.92
N GLU A 335 -4.35 13.68 13.92
CA GLU A 335 -3.66 13.77 15.22
C GLU A 335 -3.56 12.41 15.92
N ARG A 336 -4.60 11.57 15.79
CA ARG A 336 -4.65 10.23 16.39
C ARG A 336 -3.72 9.24 15.71
N TYR A 337 -3.77 9.15 14.39
CA TYR A 337 -3.10 8.08 13.63
C TYR A 337 -1.72 8.48 13.11
N PHE A 338 -1.44 9.76 12.97
CA PHE A 338 -0.19 10.28 12.39
C PHE A 338 0.55 11.24 13.34
N PRO A 339 0.92 10.81 14.56
CA PRO A 339 1.56 11.69 15.56
C PRO A 339 2.93 12.22 15.08
N ASN A 340 3.57 11.54 14.14
CA ASN A 340 4.83 11.97 13.52
C ASN A 340 4.62 12.81 12.25
N GLY A 341 3.38 13.12 11.91
CA GLY A 341 2.99 13.78 10.67
C GLY A 341 2.73 12.80 9.53
N GLY A 342 2.31 13.30 8.38
CA GLY A 342 1.96 12.46 7.23
C GLY A 342 1.47 13.29 6.06
N ALA A 343 0.85 12.62 5.08
CA ALA A 343 0.18 13.23 3.95
C ALA A 343 1.06 14.17 3.12
N SER A 344 2.30 13.73 2.79
CA SER A 344 3.18 14.49 1.89
C SER A 344 2.72 14.50 0.43
N ILE A 345 1.60 13.84 0.15
CA ILE A 345 0.83 13.93 -1.08
C ILE A 345 -0.48 14.60 -0.70
N PHE A 346 -0.76 15.77 -1.26
CA PHE A 346 -1.96 16.53 -0.93
C PHE A 346 -2.38 17.43 -2.09
N THR A 347 -3.53 18.08 -1.97
CA THR A 347 -4.05 18.99 -2.99
C THR A 347 -4.14 20.42 -2.48
N PHE A 348 -4.07 21.36 -3.41
CA PHE A 348 -4.49 22.74 -3.17
C PHE A 348 -5.23 23.28 -4.39
N GLN A 349 -6.01 24.33 -4.19
CA GLN A 349 -6.74 25.03 -5.23
C GLN A 349 -6.08 26.40 -5.47
N ILE A 350 -5.74 26.66 -6.74
CA ILE A 350 -5.26 27.96 -7.15
C ILE A 350 -6.44 28.87 -7.48
N LYS A 351 -6.36 30.19 -7.22
CA LYS A 351 -7.39 31.11 -7.65
C LYS A 351 -7.50 31.15 -9.16
N GLY A 352 -8.71 31.03 -9.68
CA GLY A 352 -8.99 30.94 -11.11
C GLY A 352 -9.58 29.59 -11.48
N GLY A 353 -9.14 29.01 -12.58
CA GLY A 353 -9.63 27.75 -13.09
C GLY A 353 -8.50 26.87 -13.67
N ARG A 354 -8.88 26.02 -14.62
CA ARG A 354 -7.94 25.10 -15.30
C ARG A 354 -6.77 25.85 -15.96
N LYS A 355 -7.03 27.03 -16.53
CA LYS A 355 -6.00 27.81 -17.22
C LYS A 355 -4.89 28.22 -16.27
N GLU A 356 -5.24 28.77 -15.13
CA GLU A 356 -4.30 29.22 -14.09
C GLU A 356 -3.56 28.02 -13.48
N ALA A 357 -4.24 26.87 -13.27
CA ALA A 357 -3.62 25.64 -12.81
C ALA A 357 -2.56 25.14 -13.82
N PHE A 358 -2.85 25.16 -15.11
CA PHE A 358 -1.91 24.76 -16.15
C PHE A 358 -0.74 25.75 -16.27
N GLU A 359 -1.01 27.07 -16.24
CA GLU A 359 0.05 28.09 -16.26
C GLU A 359 1.01 27.91 -15.06
N PHE A 360 0.49 27.57 -13.88
CA PHE A 360 1.31 27.25 -12.71
C PHE A 360 2.16 26.00 -12.94
N ILE A 361 1.54 24.88 -13.32
CA ILE A 361 2.21 23.57 -13.47
C ILE A 361 3.30 23.63 -14.56
N ASP A 362 2.98 24.24 -15.71
CA ASP A 362 3.88 24.25 -16.88
C ASP A 362 5.13 25.14 -16.68
N ASN A 363 5.15 25.96 -15.64
CA ASN A 363 6.29 26.84 -15.31
C ASN A 363 7.10 26.38 -14.10
N LEU A 364 6.82 25.16 -13.56
CA LEU A 364 7.68 24.52 -12.57
C LEU A 364 8.90 23.86 -13.25
N GLU A 365 10.04 23.89 -12.61
CA GLU A 365 11.30 23.33 -13.13
C GLU A 365 11.79 22.14 -12.32
N ILE A 366 11.55 22.12 -11.00
CA ILE A 366 11.94 21.05 -10.07
C ILE A 366 10.84 19.99 -10.01
N PHE A 367 9.58 20.43 -9.86
CA PHE A 367 8.45 19.51 -9.83
C PHE A 367 8.26 18.84 -11.21
N SER A 368 8.38 17.53 -11.26
CA SER A 368 8.14 16.76 -12.47
C SER A 368 6.64 16.54 -12.69
N LEU A 369 6.13 16.93 -13.86
CA LEU A 369 4.74 16.65 -14.27
C LEU A 369 4.63 15.21 -14.77
N LEU A 370 4.05 14.33 -13.95
CA LEU A 370 3.89 12.91 -14.29
C LEU A 370 2.85 12.20 -13.38
N ALA A 371 2.36 11.06 -13.86
CA ALA A 371 1.38 10.23 -13.15
C ALA A 371 2.04 9.31 -12.10
N ASN A 372 2.84 9.86 -11.19
CA ASN A 372 3.40 9.15 -10.04
C ASN A 372 3.24 9.99 -8.77
N VAL A 373 3.61 9.41 -7.63
CA VAL A 373 3.64 10.05 -6.29
C VAL A 373 4.68 9.34 -5.44
N ALA A 374 5.03 9.94 -4.30
CA ALA A 374 5.87 9.28 -3.29
C ALA A 374 7.29 8.95 -3.78
N ASP A 375 7.85 9.81 -4.59
CA ASP A 375 9.24 9.79 -5.05
C ASP A 375 10.07 10.75 -4.17
N VAL A 376 11.37 10.51 -4.06
CA VAL A 376 12.31 11.46 -3.42
C VAL A 376 12.36 12.81 -4.13
N LYS A 377 11.93 12.87 -5.39
CA LYS A 377 11.76 14.10 -6.17
C LYS A 377 10.34 14.62 -6.04
N SER A 378 10.19 15.92 -5.99
CA SER A 378 8.89 16.59 -5.99
C SER A 378 8.15 16.40 -7.32
N LEU A 379 6.86 16.05 -7.23
CA LEU A 379 6.01 15.74 -8.38
C LEU A 379 4.73 16.58 -8.33
N VAL A 380 4.19 16.88 -9.52
CA VAL A 380 2.95 17.64 -9.67
C VAL A 380 2.05 16.99 -10.72
N ILE A 381 0.73 17.11 -10.55
CA ILE A 381 -0.23 16.74 -11.59
C ILE A 381 -1.54 17.53 -11.41
N HIS A 382 -2.30 17.68 -12.50
CA HIS A 382 -3.66 18.18 -12.48
C HIS A 382 -4.65 17.01 -12.48
N PRO A 383 -5.26 16.65 -11.32
CA PRO A 383 -6.04 15.41 -11.19
C PRO A 383 -7.22 15.32 -12.16
N ALA A 384 -8.01 16.40 -12.28
CA ALA A 384 -9.24 16.41 -13.08
C ALA A 384 -9.02 16.04 -14.56
N THR A 385 -7.87 16.38 -15.14
CA THR A 385 -7.58 16.10 -16.56
C THR A 385 -6.67 14.88 -16.77
N THR A 386 -6.27 14.19 -15.72
CA THR A 386 -5.30 13.09 -15.81
C THR A 386 -5.75 11.87 -15.00
N THR A 387 -5.39 11.78 -13.72
CA THR A 387 -5.62 10.60 -12.89
C THR A 387 -7.11 10.33 -12.60
N HIS A 388 -7.97 11.35 -12.72
CA HIS A 388 -9.41 11.29 -12.48
C HIS A 388 -10.24 11.72 -13.70
N SER A 389 -9.63 11.75 -14.88
CA SER A 389 -10.28 12.20 -16.14
C SER A 389 -11.43 11.30 -16.62
N GLN A 390 -11.60 10.13 -16.00
CA GLN A 390 -12.71 9.21 -16.31
C GLN A 390 -13.96 9.49 -15.46
N MET A 391 -13.84 10.31 -14.40
CA MET A 391 -14.95 10.71 -13.56
C MET A 391 -15.86 11.73 -14.26
N THR A 392 -17.15 11.63 -13.98
CA THR A 392 -18.11 12.68 -14.40
C THR A 392 -17.88 13.96 -13.60
N PRO A 393 -18.40 15.13 -14.08
CA PRO A 393 -18.31 16.37 -13.31
C PRO A 393 -18.89 16.28 -11.88
N GLU A 394 -19.98 15.53 -11.71
CA GLU A 394 -20.61 15.30 -10.41
C GLU A 394 -19.71 14.46 -9.48
N GLU A 395 -19.09 13.42 -10.01
CA GLU A 395 -18.16 12.57 -9.25
C GLU A 395 -16.87 13.33 -8.86
N LEU A 396 -16.37 14.22 -9.73
CA LEU A 396 -15.23 15.09 -9.43
C LEU A 396 -15.58 16.07 -8.30
N GLU A 397 -16.77 16.68 -8.34
CA GLU A 397 -17.25 17.58 -7.29
C GLU A 397 -17.40 16.85 -5.95
N ASP A 398 -18.01 15.67 -5.94
CA ASP A 398 -18.15 14.82 -4.75
C ASP A 398 -16.78 14.37 -4.18
N ALA A 399 -15.79 14.22 -5.03
CA ALA A 399 -14.41 13.92 -4.64
C ALA A 399 -13.62 15.18 -4.23
N GLY A 400 -14.20 16.37 -4.29
CA GLY A 400 -13.53 17.65 -3.99
C GLY A 400 -12.43 18.00 -5.00
N ILE A 401 -12.54 17.51 -6.23
CA ILE A 401 -11.57 17.75 -7.32
C ILE A 401 -12.17 18.76 -8.31
N HIS A 402 -11.72 19.99 -8.23
CA HIS A 402 -12.19 21.06 -9.10
C HIS A 402 -11.21 21.33 -10.25
N GLU A 403 -11.63 22.16 -11.21
CA GLU A 403 -10.82 22.56 -12.36
C GLU A 403 -9.53 23.33 -11.99
N ASN A 404 -9.45 23.87 -10.79
CA ASN A 404 -8.29 24.57 -10.24
C ASN A 404 -7.50 23.75 -9.21
N THR A 405 -7.82 22.45 -9.06
CA THR A 405 -7.15 21.57 -8.10
C THR A 405 -5.83 21.07 -8.67
N ILE A 406 -4.77 21.24 -7.89
CA ILE A 406 -3.42 20.76 -8.18
C ILE A 406 -3.01 19.79 -7.09
N ARG A 407 -2.49 18.61 -7.47
CA ARG A 407 -1.91 17.64 -6.53
C ARG A 407 -0.40 17.76 -6.54
N LEU A 408 0.17 17.91 -5.35
CA LEU A 408 1.60 17.87 -5.10
C LEU A 408 1.99 16.55 -4.42
N SER A 409 3.16 16.04 -4.73
CA SER A 409 3.87 15.02 -3.96
C SER A 409 5.23 15.63 -3.61
N ILE A 410 5.39 16.01 -2.34
CA ILE A 410 6.57 16.77 -1.90
C ILE A 410 7.74 15.82 -1.72
N GLY A 411 8.85 16.15 -2.35
CA GLY A 411 10.08 15.39 -2.31
C GLY A 411 11.00 15.74 -1.15
N THR A 412 12.26 15.31 -1.26
CA THR A 412 13.29 15.47 -0.22
C THR A 412 14.35 16.53 -0.58
N GLU A 413 14.13 17.32 -1.62
CA GLU A 413 15.00 18.41 -2.03
C GLU A 413 15.14 19.46 -0.92
N HIS A 414 16.07 20.40 -1.09
CA HIS A 414 16.18 21.52 -0.16
C HIS A 414 14.92 22.37 -0.20
N ILE A 415 14.37 22.70 0.95
CA ILE A 415 13.08 23.39 1.04
C ILE A 415 13.07 24.74 0.33
N ASP A 416 14.15 25.49 0.39
CA ASP A 416 14.22 26.81 -0.27
C ASP A 416 14.12 26.66 -1.79
N ASP A 417 14.67 25.59 -2.37
CA ASP A 417 14.59 25.32 -3.80
C ASP A 417 13.15 24.90 -4.19
N ILE A 418 12.49 24.08 -3.35
CA ILE A 418 11.05 23.73 -3.54
C ILE A 418 10.19 25.00 -3.54
N ILE A 419 10.38 25.87 -2.56
CA ILE A 419 9.61 27.12 -2.44
C ILE A 419 9.90 28.04 -3.63
N ALA A 420 11.17 28.20 -4.02
CA ALA A 420 11.55 29.04 -5.17
C ALA A 420 10.93 28.52 -6.48
N ASP A 421 10.79 27.21 -6.63
CA ASP A 421 10.14 26.63 -7.80
C ASP A 421 8.63 26.90 -7.80
N LEU A 422 7.95 26.75 -6.66
CA LEU A 422 6.55 27.14 -6.51
C LEU A 422 6.32 28.62 -6.80
N GLU A 423 7.25 29.51 -6.38
CA GLU A 423 7.21 30.94 -6.67
C GLU A 423 7.26 31.21 -8.18
N LYS A 424 8.09 30.48 -8.95
CA LYS A 424 8.13 30.58 -10.43
C LYS A 424 6.77 30.20 -11.04
N GLY A 425 6.18 29.08 -10.60
CA GLY A 425 4.87 28.67 -11.04
C GLY A 425 3.80 29.74 -10.77
N PHE A 426 3.76 30.30 -9.56
CA PHE A 426 2.82 31.37 -9.21
C PHE A 426 3.11 32.68 -9.96
N ALA A 427 4.36 33.02 -10.26
CA ALA A 427 4.70 34.21 -11.00
C ALA A 427 4.20 34.19 -12.45
N ALA A 428 4.09 33.00 -13.05
CA ALA A 428 3.60 32.80 -14.43
C ALA A 428 2.07 33.00 -14.54
N VAL A 429 1.31 32.77 -13.49
CA VAL A 429 -0.14 32.94 -13.47
C VAL A 429 -0.50 34.42 -13.49
N LYS A 430 -1.31 34.82 -14.46
CA LYS A 430 -1.69 36.23 -14.72
C LYS A 430 -3.02 36.58 -14.11
#